data_e4c1d8c570e902099568ae72d6605e38
#
_entry.id   e4c1d8c570e902099568ae72d6605e38
#
_cell.length_a   1.000
_cell.length_b   1.000
_cell.length_c   1.000
_cell.angle_alpha   90.00
_cell.angle_beta   90.00
_cell.angle_gamma   90.00
#
_symmetry.space_group_name_H-M   'P 1'
#
loop_
_entity.id
_entity.type
_entity.pdbx_description
1 polymer ?
#
loop_
_entity_poly.entity_id
_entity_poly.type
_entity_poly.pdbx_seq_one_letter_code
_entity_poly.pdbx_strand_id
1 'polypeptide(L)'
;MSKSRFHHQKSALFLTATSAALALSAACSDDEPADCRCPSVTGTQGSGGKSGTGGTSSGSGGTVDATATAGSGGSGTAGSAGNGNAGSTGTDPVVDSAHRMIEEGRQTFRYDTFGDEAFWGDTLKLHQAIAGQAKGGVGPGVSPKTALSVGLKVDVEALPAAVVEALRNNQVDLDSVDTTLTLLKAKAVVGVTGIFTGDTLTSMGIQCAFCHSTVDDSFAPGIGKRLDAWPNRDLNVGAIVSLAPDLSAVTTLLGVDVATLKTVLASWGPGKFDAEVFMDGKALRPDGKSAATVIPAAFGLAGVNLHTYTGWGSVTYWNAFVANLEMHGKGTFYDPRLENATKFPIAARTDMGLTKNADDKITAKLAALHFYQLAIDAPHPPSGSFDAAAATRGEALFKAKAQCASCHVPPLYTEPGWNMHSAQEIGIDDFQAQRSPDGMYRTTPLRALFTRAKGGFYHDGRFATLLDVVNHYDQLKTLGLTAAEKTDLVEFLKAL
;
A
#
# COMPACT_ATOMS: atom_id res chain seq x y z
N MET A 1 -58.34 -39.92 1.64
CA MET A 1 -59.24 -39.26 2.61
C MET A 1 -58.33 -38.39 3.48
N SER A 2 -58.39 -37.17 3.53
CA SER A 2 -59.16 -35.99 3.46
C SER A 2 -58.22 -34.78 3.25
N LYS A 3 -58.52 -33.93 2.30
CA LYS A 3 -57.89 -32.66 2.02
C LYS A 3 -58.38 -31.62 3.00
N SER A 4 -57.52 -30.79 3.57
CA SER A 4 -57.94 -29.49 4.15
C SER A 4 -57.04 -28.40 3.59
N ARG A 5 -57.67 -27.51 2.82
CA ARG A 5 -57.13 -26.23 2.31
C ARG A 5 -57.29 -25.19 3.42
N PHE A 6 -56.28 -24.38 3.64
CA PHE A 6 -56.44 -23.07 4.31
C PHE A 6 -56.04 -21.95 3.37
N HIS A 7 -56.95 -20.98 3.29
CA HIS A 7 -56.89 -19.80 2.44
C HIS A 7 -55.98 -18.74 3.04
N HIS A 8 -55.20 -18.11 2.16
CA HIS A 8 -54.50 -16.86 2.44
C HIS A 8 -55.46 -15.67 2.44
N GLN A 9 -55.38 -14.86 3.47
CA GLN A 9 -55.86 -13.49 3.46
C GLN A 9 -54.65 -12.54 3.44
N LYS A 10 -54.51 -11.76 2.36
CA LYS A 10 -53.61 -10.63 2.23
C LYS A 10 -54.25 -9.42 2.87
N SER A 11 -53.61 -8.79 3.83
CA SER A 11 -53.94 -7.43 4.26
C SER A 11 -52.82 -6.50 3.88
N ALA A 12 -53.09 -5.64 2.92
CA ALA A 12 -52.25 -4.51 2.56
C ALA A 12 -52.55 -3.35 3.51
N LEU A 13 -51.55 -2.83 4.18
CA LEU A 13 -51.62 -1.59 4.92
C LEU A 13 -50.81 -0.52 4.17
N PHE A 14 -51.55 0.42 3.56
CA PHE A 14 -51.01 1.67 3.03
C PHE A 14 -50.82 2.63 4.20
N LEU A 15 -49.60 3.11 4.43
CA LEU A 15 -49.31 4.28 5.24
C LEU A 15 -48.88 5.41 4.31
N THR A 16 -49.72 6.40 4.18
CA THR A 16 -49.44 7.70 3.57
C THR A 16 -48.66 8.55 4.56
N ALA A 17 -47.42 8.94 4.21
CA ALA A 17 -46.67 9.95 4.93
C ALA A 17 -46.81 11.29 4.22
N THR A 18 -47.48 12.22 4.89
CA THR A 18 -47.62 13.63 4.51
C THR A 18 -46.32 14.41 4.72
N SER A 19 -45.88 15.02 3.66
CA SER A 19 -44.76 15.99 3.66
C SER A 19 -45.21 17.29 4.34
N ALA A 20 -44.46 17.72 5.36
CA ALA A 20 -44.54 19.08 5.90
C ALA A 20 -43.25 19.80 5.49
N ALA A 21 -43.35 20.69 4.52
CA ALA A 21 -42.33 21.66 4.17
C ALA A 21 -42.38 22.82 5.17
N LEU A 22 -41.30 23.04 5.92
CA LEU A 22 -41.07 24.29 6.66
C LEU A 22 -40.11 25.17 5.84
N ALA A 23 -40.68 26.24 5.29
CA ALA A 23 -39.90 27.33 4.73
C ALA A 23 -39.43 28.24 5.88
N LEU A 24 -38.11 28.36 6.05
CA LEU A 24 -37.51 29.47 6.81
C LEU A 24 -36.87 30.42 5.83
N SER A 25 -37.46 31.59 5.68
CA SER A 25 -36.86 32.76 5.09
C SER A 25 -35.85 33.36 6.07
N ALA A 26 -34.59 33.43 5.70
CA ALA A 26 -33.61 34.24 6.37
C ALA A 26 -33.17 35.40 5.44
N ALA A 27 -33.29 36.60 5.97
CA ALA A 27 -32.97 37.84 5.32
C ALA A 27 -31.46 37.99 5.11
N CYS A 28 -31.10 38.50 3.94
CA CYS A 28 -29.74 39.00 3.65
C CYS A 28 -29.53 40.29 4.41
N SER A 29 -28.42 40.41 5.12
CA SER A 29 -27.83 41.70 5.49
C SER A 29 -26.46 41.78 4.82
N ASP A 30 -26.32 42.88 4.04
CA ASP A 30 -25.11 43.26 3.33
C ASP A 30 -24.04 43.70 4.35
N ASP A 31 -22.85 43.14 4.27
CA ASP A 31 -21.59 43.76 4.65
C ASP A 31 -20.46 42.99 3.92
N GLU A 32 -19.94 43.63 2.86
CA GLU A 32 -18.68 43.25 2.22
C GLU A 32 -17.46 43.67 3.04
N PRO A 33 -16.35 42.95 2.92
CA PRO A 33 -15.11 43.59 2.51
C PRO A 33 -14.33 42.88 1.41
N ALA A 34 -14.04 43.64 0.43
CA ALA A 34 -12.96 43.76 -0.54
C ALA A 34 -11.96 42.61 -0.77
N ASP A 35 -11.88 42.27 -2.07
CA ASP A 35 -10.71 41.97 -2.91
C ASP A 35 -9.64 40.94 -2.46
N CYS A 36 -9.75 39.75 -3.07
CA CYS A 36 -8.58 39.02 -3.54
C CYS A 36 -8.78 38.64 -5.01
N ARG A 37 -8.39 39.54 -5.93
CA ARG A 37 -8.28 39.23 -7.36
C ARG A 37 -6.92 38.64 -7.66
N CYS A 38 -6.90 37.44 -8.22
CA CYS A 38 -5.74 36.91 -8.96
C CYS A 38 -5.61 37.70 -10.29
N PRO A 39 -4.39 38.12 -10.72
CA PRO A 39 -4.20 38.78 -11.98
C PRO A 39 -4.34 37.80 -13.16
N SER A 40 -5.26 38.10 -14.06
CA SER A 40 -5.39 37.48 -15.36
C SER A 40 -4.26 37.93 -16.27
N VAL A 41 -3.52 36.99 -16.83
CA VAL A 41 -2.53 37.23 -17.89
C VAL A 41 -3.27 37.41 -19.22
N THR A 42 -3.39 38.64 -19.68
CA THR A 42 -3.83 38.94 -21.05
C THR A 42 -2.65 38.81 -21.99
N GLY A 43 -2.73 37.82 -22.88
CA GLY A 43 -1.84 37.67 -24.02
C GLY A 43 -2.18 38.69 -25.11
N THR A 44 -1.26 39.56 -25.43
CA THR A 44 -1.30 40.45 -26.63
C THR A 44 -0.73 39.69 -27.82
N GLN A 45 -1.55 39.52 -28.86
CA GLN A 45 -1.12 39.12 -30.20
C GLN A 45 -0.39 40.34 -30.86
N GLY A 46 0.81 40.07 -31.38
CA GLY A 46 1.55 40.95 -32.24
C GLY A 46 1.87 40.28 -33.56
N SER A 47 1.34 40.81 -34.63
CA SER A 47 1.44 40.37 -35.99
C SER A 47 2.70 40.87 -36.69
N GLY A 48 3.32 40.03 -37.52
CA GLY A 48 3.85 40.38 -38.82
C GLY A 48 5.30 40.83 -38.93
N GLY A 49 6.05 40.19 -39.81
CA GLY A 49 7.29 40.74 -40.38
C GLY A 49 8.12 39.69 -41.12
N LYS A 50 8.18 39.82 -42.44
CA LYS A 50 8.74 38.97 -43.49
C LYS A 50 10.28 38.91 -43.53
N SER A 51 10.76 37.78 -44.02
CA SER A 51 11.80 37.55 -45.08
C SER A 51 13.25 37.89 -44.78
N GLY A 52 14.11 36.91 -45.02
CA GLY A 52 15.54 37.06 -45.24
C GLY A 52 16.23 35.76 -45.59
N THR A 53 16.58 35.64 -46.82
CA THR A 53 17.20 34.55 -47.60
C THR A 53 18.63 34.19 -47.15
N GLY A 54 19.03 32.92 -47.28
CA GLY A 54 20.22 32.48 -48.00
C GLY A 54 21.47 32.21 -47.18
N GLY A 55 22.01 31.02 -47.36
CA GLY A 55 23.39 30.68 -47.02
C GLY A 55 23.65 29.17 -46.91
N THR A 56 23.84 28.55 -48.03
CA THR A 56 24.45 27.20 -48.18
C THR A 56 25.94 27.24 -47.90
N SER A 57 26.47 26.32 -47.10
CA SER A 57 27.82 25.81 -47.32
C SER A 57 27.94 24.37 -46.80
N SER A 58 28.31 23.54 -47.73
CA SER A 58 28.73 22.16 -47.68
C SER A 58 30.15 22.03 -47.09
N GLY A 59 30.39 20.93 -46.37
CA GLY A 59 31.74 20.55 -45.92
C GLY A 59 31.74 19.15 -45.31
N SER A 60 31.94 18.23 -46.14
CA SER A 60 32.68 16.97 -46.25
C SER A 60 33.22 16.34 -44.96
N GLY A 61 33.04 15.04 -44.97
CA GLY A 61 33.37 13.94 -44.13
C GLY A 61 34.83 13.77 -43.70
N GLY A 62 34.94 12.97 -42.68
CA GLY A 62 36.19 12.39 -42.18
C GLY A 62 35.89 11.21 -41.28
N THR A 63 35.97 10.03 -41.87
CA THR A 63 36.09 8.75 -41.15
C THR A 63 37.49 8.64 -40.54
N VAL A 64 37.61 8.24 -39.31
CA VAL A 64 38.86 7.66 -38.75
C VAL A 64 38.54 6.46 -37.88
N ASP A 65 39.26 5.43 -38.21
CA ASP A 65 39.25 4.07 -37.67
C ASP A 65 39.76 4.00 -36.20
N ALA A 66 39.24 2.97 -35.53
CA ALA A 66 39.68 2.53 -34.24
C ALA A 66 40.96 1.67 -34.32
N THR A 67 41.95 1.94 -33.46
CA THR A 67 42.89 0.91 -33.02
C THR A 67 43.29 1.16 -31.59
N ALA A 68 43.08 0.14 -30.78
CA ALA A 68 43.49 0.07 -29.39
C ALA A 68 45.01 -0.13 -29.29
N THR A 69 45.69 0.54 -28.31
CA THR A 69 46.92 0.05 -27.74
C THR A 69 47.01 0.43 -26.26
N ALA A 70 47.27 -0.58 -25.44
CA ALA A 70 47.56 -0.45 -24.04
C ALA A 70 48.95 0.17 -23.82
N GLY A 71 49.07 1.06 -22.85
CA GLY A 71 50.36 1.63 -22.42
C GLY A 71 50.30 2.02 -20.94
N SER A 72 51.11 1.34 -20.15
CA SER A 72 51.32 1.53 -18.74
C SER A 72 52.18 2.75 -18.41
N GLY A 73 51.87 3.41 -17.26
CA GLY A 73 52.85 4.02 -16.37
C GLY A 73 53.19 5.50 -16.61
N GLY A 74 52.99 6.27 -15.55
CA GLY A 74 53.54 7.62 -15.43
C GLY A 74 52.94 8.41 -14.27
N SER A 75 53.54 8.31 -13.09
CA SER A 75 53.31 9.20 -11.96
C SER A 75 53.74 10.62 -12.30
N GLY A 76 52.82 11.54 -12.33
CA GLY A 76 53.06 12.97 -12.45
C GLY A 76 52.36 13.72 -11.34
N THR A 77 53.14 14.18 -10.35
CA THR A 77 52.77 15.16 -9.37
C THR A 77 52.44 16.47 -10.06
N ALA A 78 51.14 16.84 -10.05
CA ALA A 78 50.71 18.17 -10.45
C ALA A 78 50.26 18.95 -9.22
N GLY A 79 50.80 20.15 -9.11
CA GLY A 79 50.77 21.03 -7.98
C GLY A 79 49.36 21.45 -7.51
N SER A 80 49.28 21.54 -6.20
CA SER A 80 48.19 22.15 -5.43
C SER A 80 48.08 23.63 -5.76
N ALA A 81 47.04 24.03 -6.48
CA ALA A 81 46.56 25.39 -6.44
C ALA A 81 45.60 25.49 -5.25
N GLY A 82 46.14 26.00 -4.17
CA GLY A 82 45.35 26.34 -2.99
C GLY A 82 44.28 27.37 -3.31
N ASN A 83 43.03 26.99 -3.23
CA ASN A 83 41.94 27.91 -3.08
C ASN A 83 41.44 27.79 -1.64
N GLY A 84 41.97 28.67 -0.79
CA GLY A 84 41.51 28.82 0.57
C GLY A 84 40.10 29.32 0.59
N ASN A 85 39.14 28.44 0.87
CA ASN A 85 37.85 28.83 1.41
C ASN A 85 37.77 28.27 2.83
N ALA A 86 38.02 29.17 3.78
CA ALA A 86 37.91 28.90 5.19
C ALA A 86 36.46 28.60 5.55
N GLY A 87 36.24 27.39 6.03
CA GLY A 87 35.29 27.08 7.07
C GLY A 87 33.84 27.52 6.89
N SER A 88 33.06 26.76 6.15
CA SER A 88 31.69 26.53 6.55
C SER A 88 31.61 25.08 7.06
N THR A 89 31.57 24.90 8.38
CA THR A 89 31.23 23.63 9.04
C THR A 89 29.72 23.36 8.99
N GLY A 90 29.00 24.03 8.07
CA GLY A 90 27.59 23.77 7.80
C GLY A 90 27.46 22.57 6.86
N THR A 91 26.70 21.59 7.30
CA THR A 91 26.22 20.51 6.43
C THR A 91 25.43 21.07 5.25
N ASP A 92 25.47 20.39 4.11
CA ASP A 92 24.69 20.79 2.93
C ASP A 92 23.18 20.79 3.30
N PRO A 93 22.46 21.92 3.14
CA PRO A 93 21.04 22.03 3.52
C PRO A 93 20.13 21.04 2.80
N VAL A 94 20.54 20.53 1.63
CA VAL A 94 19.83 19.46 0.91
C VAL A 94 19.98 18.13 1.65
N VAL A 95 21.18 17.82 2.11
CA VAL A 95 21.48 16.58 2.87
C VAL A 95 20.75 16.64 4.22
N ASP A 96 20.79 17.76 4.93
CA ASP A 96 20.09 17.93 6.20
C ASP A 96 18.57 17.79 6.04
N SER A 97 18.01 18.38 4.99
CA SER A 97 16.59 18.25 4.68
C SER A 97 16.21 16.80 4.38
N ALA A 98 17.05 16.08 3.61
CA ALA A 98 16.81 14.68 3.29
C ALA A 98 16.83 13.79 4.54
N HIS A 99 17.82 13.95 5.43
CA HIS A 99 17.89 13.21 6.69
C HIS A 99 16.67 13.48 7.57
N ARG A 100 16.28 14.73 7.71
CA ARG A 100 15.09 15.10 8.49
C ARG A 100 13.84 14.45 7.92
N MET A 101 13.61 14.54 6.61
CA MET A 101 12.44 13.94 5.96
C MET A 101 12.42 12.42 6.07
N ILE A 102 13.60 11.74 5.99
CA ILE A 102 13.69 10.29 6.22
C ILE A 102 13.27 9.95 7.65
N GLU A 103 13.75 10.69 8.65
CA GLU A 103 13.44 10.37 10.04
C GLU A 103 11.99 10.68 10.40
N GLU A 104 11.47 11.85 10.00
CA GLU A 104 10.06 12.23 10.19
C GLU A 104 9.12 11.25 9.46
N GLY A 105 9.47 10.86 8.23
CA GLY A 105 8.72 9.88 7.44
C GLY A 105 8.73 8.50 8.06
N ARG A 106 9.87 8.06 8.61
CA ARG A 106 10.01 6.80 9.35
C ARG A 106 9.13 6.77 10.59
N GLN A 107 9.15 7.85 11.38
CA GLN A 107 8.30 7.98 12.56
C GLN A 107 6.83 7.94 12.18
N THR A 108 6.44 8.66 11.12
CA THR A 108 5.07 8.62 10.59
C THR A 108 4.69 7.21 10.13
N PHE A 109 5.50 6.56 9.33
CA PHE A 109 5.22 5.22 8.81
C PHE A 109 5.08 4.17 9.90
N ARG A 110 5.93 4.25 10.94
CA ARG A 110 6.00 3.24 12.01
C ARG A 110 5.02 3.45 13.14
N TYR A 111 4.64 4.71 13.45
CA TYR A 111 3.98 5.01 14.73
C TYR A 111 2.79 5.97 14.64
N ASP A 112 2.53 6.58 13.48
CA ASP A 112 1.44 7.57 13.36
C ASP A 112 0.12 6.89 13.02
N THR A 113 -0.90 7.17 13.81
CA THR A 113 -2.26 6.67 13.63
C THR A 113 -3.15 7.66 12.86
N PHE A 114 -2.65 8.87 12.60
CA PHE A 114 -3.42 9.92 11.93
C PHE A 114 -4.76 10.24 12.62
N GLY A 115 -4.92 9.87 13.88
CA GLY A 115 -6.17 10.04 14.64
C GLY A 115 -7.20 8.94 14.39
N ASP A 116 -6.79 7.81 13.84
CA ASP A 116 -7.64 6.65 13.52
C ASP A 116 -8.09 5.85 14.76
N GLU A 117 -7.53 6.14 15.93
CA GLU A 117 -8.01 5.61 17.22
C GLU A 117 -9.48 5.93 17.48
N ALA A 118 -10.00 7.00 16.91
CA ALA A 118 -11.42 7.31 16.95
C ALA A 118 -12.29 6.26 16.26
N PHE A 119 -11.75 5.57 15.25
CA PHE A 119 -12.45 4.47 14.58
C PHE A 119 -12.12 3.11 15.23
N TRP A 120 -10.84 2.73 15.29
CA TRP A 120 -10.44 1.40 15.75
C TRP A 120 -10.64 1.22 17.25
N GLY A 121 -10.33 2.27 18.04
CA GLY A 121 -10.47 2.28 19.48
C GLY A 121 -11.88 2.65 19.93
N ASP A 122 -12.38 3.81 19.50
CA ASP A 122 -13.60 4.37 20.09
C ASP A 122 -14.88 3.82 19.43
N THR A 123 -14.90 3.65 18.11
CA THR A 123 -16.06 3.14 17.39
C THR A 123 -16.14 1.61 17.43
N LEU A 124 -15.11 0.91 16.94
CA LEU A 124 -15.08 -0.56 16.91
C LEU A 124 -14.77 -1.18 18.27
N LYS A 125 -14.24 -0.41 19.21
CA LYS A 125 -13.86 -0.82 20.58
C LYS A 125 -12.86 -1.99 20.59
N LEU A 126 -12.00 -2.08 19.58
CA LEU A 126 -11.09 -3.21 19.43
C LEU A 126 -10.12 -3.35 20.61
N HIS A 127 -9.75 -2.22 21.26
CA HIS A 127 -8.96 -2.21 22.49
C HIS A 127 -9.59 -3.04 23.63
N GLN A 128 -10.93 -3.09 23.69
CA GLN A 128 -11.63 -3.89 24.71
C GLN A 128 -11.49 -5.39 24.46
N ALA A 129 -11.51 -5.82 23.19
CA ALA A 129 -11.25 -7.21 22.81
C ALA A 129 -9.78 -7.60 23.09
N ILE A 130 -8.84 -6.66 22.91
CA ILE A 130 -7.42 -6.88 23.23
C ILE A 130 -7.24 -7.04 24.75
N ALA A 131 -7.79 -6.13 25.55
CA ALA A 131 -7.67 -6.15 27.00
C ALA A 131 -8.37 -7.35 27.65
N GLY A 132 -9.50 -7.78 27.09
CA GLY A 132 -10.31 -8.84 27.69
C GLY A 132 -10.99 -8.45 29.00
N GLN A 133 -11.92 -9.27 29.45
CA GLN A 133 -12.74 -9.00 30.64
C GLN A 133 -11.89 -8.82 31.91
N ALA A 134 -10.80 -9.57 32.06
CA ALA A 134 -9.91 -9.49 33.22
C ALA A 134 -9.19 -8.13 33.35
N LYS A 135 -9.11 -7.35 32.27
CA LYS A 135 -8.46 -6.03 32.21
C LYS A 135 -9.45 -4.89 31.86
N GLY A 136 -10.72 -5.09 32.13
CA GLY A 136 -11.76 -4.08 31.95
C GLY A 136 -12.31 -4.00 30.52
N GLY A 137 -11.97 -4.94 29.63
CA GLY A 137 -12.50 -5.08 28.29
C GLY A 137 -13.57 -6.17 28.18
N VAL A 138 -13.61 -6.87 27.03
CA VAL A 138 -14.60 -7.92 26.73
C VAL A 138 -13.91 -9.18 26.21
N GLY A 139 -14.54 -10.34 26.46
CA GLY A 139 -14.03 -11.64 26.01
C GLY A 139 -12.75 -12.09 26.75
N PRO A 140 -11.99 -13.04 26.18
CA PRO A 140 -10.82 -13.63 26.83
C PRO A 140 -9.58 -12.73 26.82
N GLY A 141 -9.58 -11.68 26.01
CA GLY A 141 -8.39 -10.89 25.71
C GLY A 141 -7.52 -11.54 24.62
N VAL A 142 -6.50 -10.80 24.18
CA VAL A 142 -5.58 -11.24 23.13
C VAL A 142 -4.19 -11.44 23.72
N SER A 143 -3.72 -12.70 23.77
CA SER A 143 -2.35 -13.03 24.16
C SER A 143 -1.38 -12.79 23.00
N PRO A 144 -0.05 -12.65 23.23
CA PRO A 144 0.94 -12.58 22.17
C PRO A 144 0.85 -13.75 21.17
N LYS A 145 0.62 -14.94 21.66
CA LYS A 145 0.46 -16.15 20.84
C LYS A 145 -0.75 -16.03 19.90
N THR A 146 -1.88 -15.53 20.39
CA THR A 146 -3.07 -15.25 19.57
C THR A 146 -2.77 -14.16 18.54
N ALA A 147 -2.11 -13.07 18.95
CA ALA A 147 -1.72 -11.98 18.06
C ALA A 147 -0.79 -12.44 16.92
N LEU A 148 0.24 -13.24 17.25
CA LEU A 148 1.16 -13.85 16.28
C LEU A 148 0.42 -14.80 15.32
N SER A 149 -0.56 -15.56 15.81
CA SER A 149 -1.32 -16.50 14.97
C SER A 149 -2.17 -15.82 13.89
N VAL A 150 -2.56 -14.57 14.07
CA VAL A 150 -3.23 -13.73 13.06
C VAL A 150 -2.27 -12.82 12.31
N GLY A 151 -0.96 -13.08 12.44
CA GLY A 151 0.08 -12.46 11.64
C GLY A 151 0.62 -11.12 12.15
N LEU A 152 0.25 -10.69 13.36
CA LEU A 152 0.93 -9.56 14.01
C LEU A 152 2.39 -9.92 14.29
N LYS A 153 3.24 -8.89 14.39
CA LYS A 153 4.70 -9.06 14.55
C LYS A 153 5.20 -8.30 15.78
N VAL A 154 6.32 -8.76 16.34
CA VAL A 154 7.00 -8.09 17.46
C VAL A 154 8.39 -7.65 17.06
N ASP A 155 8.63 -6.34 17.15
CA ASP A 155 9.93 -5.71 16.90
C ASP A 155 10.80 -5.81 18.15
N VAL A 156 11.84 -6.64 18.11
CA VAL A 156 12.75 -6.83 19.26
C VAL A 156 13.60 -5.59 19.54
N GLU A 157 13.84 -4.72 18.54
CA GLU A 157 14.61 -3.48 18.74
C GLU A 157 13.82 -2.42 19.53
N ALA A 158 12.49 -2.55 19.60
CA ALA A 158 11.64 -1.69 20.43
C ALA A 158 11.54 -2.17 21.90
N LEU A 159 12.05 -3.36 22.21
CA LEU A 159 11.95 -3.94 23.54
C LEU A 159 13.09 -3.49 24.45
N PRO A 160 12.82 -3.25 25.76
CA PRO A 160 13.88 -3.12 26.75
C PRO A 160 14.78 -4.37 26.81
N ALA A 161 16.08 -4.17 27.01
CA ALA A 161 17.05 -5.26 27.01
C ALA A 161 16.68 -6.41 27.98
N ALA A 162 16.12 -6.10 29.14
CA ALA A 162 15.66 -7.10 30.11
C ALA A 162 14.52 -7.98 29.56
N VAL A 163 13.61 -7.42 28.73
CA VAL A 163 12.53 -8.18 28.10
C VAL A 163 13.09 -9.08 27.01
N VAL A 164 14.06 -8.57 26.21
CA VAL A 164 14.75 -9.38 25.18
C VAL A 164 15.48 -10.57 25.82
N GLU A 165 16.14 -10.36 26.97
CA GLU A 165 16.80 -11.44 27.69
C GLU A 165 15.80 -12.46 28.29
N ALA A 166 14.70 -11.98 28.86
CA ALA A 166 13.61 -12.85 29.34
C ALA A 166 13.00 -13.68 28.19
N LEU A 167 12.83 -13.11 26.99
CA LEU A 167 12.40 -13.84 25.81
C LEU A 167 13.40 -14.93 25.42
N ARG A 168 14.73 -14.64 25.42
CA ARG A 168 15.77 -15.63 25.12
C ARG A 168 15.76 -16.82 26.08
N ASN A 169 15.43 -16.54 27.32
CA ASN A 169 15.38 -17.55 28.37
C ASN A 169 14.02 -18.24 28.50
N ASN A 170 13.08 -18.01 27.54
CA ASN A 170 11.70 -18.51 27.59
C ASN A 170 10.97 -18.17 28.90
N GLN A 171 11.24 -17.01 29.49
CA GLN A 171 10.65 -16.53 30.73
C GLN A 171 9.46 -15.60 30.50
N VAL A 172 9.15 -15.27 29.24
CA VAL A 172 7.99 -14.44 28.88
C VAL A 172 6.79 -15.35 28.62
N ASP A 173 5.71 -15.13 29.34
CA ASP A 173 4.45 -15.85 29.11
C ASP A 173 3.74 -15.29 27.88
N LEU A 174 3.80 -16.04 26.76
CA LEU A 174 3.15 -15.69 25.51
C LEU A 174 1.64 -16.00 25.49
N ASP A 175 1.10 -16.66 26.47
CA ASP A 175 -0.33 -16.92 26.64
C ASP A 175 -1.02 -15.84 27.52
N SER A 176 -0.26 -14.91 28.12
CA SER A 176 -0.77 -13.85 28.99
C SER A 176 -1.15 -12.57 28.25
N VAL A 177 -2.34 -12.03 28.53
CA VAL A 177 -2.80 -10.70 28.07
C VAL A 177 -1.90 -9.58 28.63
N ASP A 178 -1.38 -9.72 29.85
CA ASP A 178 -0.46 -8.74 30.45
C ASP A 178 0.80 -8.55 29.61
N THR A 179 1.30 -9.62 29.00
CA THR A 179 2.42 -9.56 28.08
C THR A 179 2.05 -8.74 26.84
N THR A 180 0.86 -8.93 26.28
CA THR A 180 0.39 -8.11 25.13
C THR A 180 0.33 -6.62 25.49
N LEU A 181 -0.24 -6.28 26.63
CA LEU A 181 -0.31 -4.89 27.10
C LEU A 181 1.08 -4.29 27.32
N THR A 182 2.02 -5.08 27.84
CA THR A 182 3.43 -4.67 28.00
C THR A 182 4.10 -4.41 26.65
N LEU A 183 3.89 -5.27 25.64
CA LEU A 183 4.41 -5.10 24.29
C LEU A 183 3.83 -3.87 23.60
N LEU A 184 2.52 -3.59 23.78
CA LEU A 184 1.87 -2.38 23.27
C LEU A 184 2.42 -1.10 23.91
N LYS A 185 2.65 -1.11 25.26
CA LYS A 185 3.28 0.01 25.97
C LYS A 185 4.69 0.29 25.46
N ALA A 186 5.45 -0.75 25.15
CA ALA A 186 6.78 -0.66 24.56
C ALA A 186 6.78 -0.24 23.08
N LYS A 187 5.60 -0.11 22.45
CA LYS A 187 5.44 0.10 20.99
C LYS A 187 6.14 -0.97 20.13
N ALA A 188 6.25 -2.18 20.67
CA ALA A 188 6.92 -3.31 20.05
C ALA A 188 6.00 -4.13 19.10
N VAL A 189 4.67 -3.97 19.22
CA VAL A 189 3.73 -4.59 18.28
C VAL A 189 3.74 -3.79 16.98
N VAL A 190 4.27 -4.40 15.92
CA VAL A 190 4.42 -3.74 14.62
C VAL A 190 3.07 -3.32 14.06
N GLY A 191 2.93 -2.03 13.76
CA GLY A 191 1.74 -1.49 13.12
C GLY A 191 0.55 -1.25 14.05
N VAL A 192 0.70 -1.37 15.37
CA VAL A 192 -0.38 -1.13 16.35
C VAL A 192 0.11 -0.23 17.48
N THR A 193 -0.61 0.86 17.72
CA THR A 193 -0.40 1.74 18.88
C THR A 193 -1.52 1.56 19.90
N GLY A 194 -1.17 1.19 21.13
CA GLY A 194 -2.08 1.24 22.27
C GLY A 194 -2.05 2.61 22.94
N ILE A 195 -3.22 3.15 23.27
CA ILE A 195 -3.40 4.37 24.06
C ILE A 195 -3.75 3.97 25.49
N PHE A 196 -2.99 4.46 26.45
CA PHE A 196 -3.12 4.06 27.86
C PHE A 196 -3.42 5.25 28.76
N THR A 197 -4.27 4.99 29.77
CA THR A 197 -4.42 5.86 30.95
C THR A 197 -3.96 5.07 32.15
N GLY A 198 -2.79 5.42 32.66
CA GLY A 198 -2.09 4.57 33.62
C GLY A 198 -1.77 3.20 33.04
N ASP A 199 -2.32 2.14 33.65
CA ASP A 199 -2.13 0.77 33.20
C ASP A 199 -3.28 0.26 32.27
N THR A 200 -4.33 1.04 32.16
CA THR A 200 -5.52 0.65 31.38
C THR A 200 -5.36 1.02 29.90
N LEU A 201 -5.54 0.05 29.01
CA LEU A 201 -5.65 0.30 27.55
C LEU A 201 -7.01 0.94 27.28
N THR A 202 -7.02 2.22 26.90
CA THR A 202 -8.24 3.02 26.71
C THR A 202 -8.65 3.19 25.27
N SER A 203 -7.71 3.06 24.31
CA SER A 203 -7.97 3.07 22.87
C SER A 203 -6.82 2.40 22.11
N MET A 204 -6.95 2.26 20.81
CA MET A 204 -5.87 1.80 19.93
C MET A 204 -6.04 2.34 18.53
N GLY A 205 -4.93 2.45 17.81
CA GLY A 205 -4.90 2.78 16.39
C GLY A 205 -3.92 1.91 15.64
N ILE A 206 -3.96 1.99 14.31
CA ILE A 206 -3.07 1.27 13.40
C ILE A 206 -2.15 2.24 12.63
N GLN A 207 -1.10 1.72 12.01
CA GLN A 207 -0.15 2.50 11.23
C GLN A 207 0.10 1.85 9.86
N CYS A 208 0.77 2.57 8.94
CA CYS A 208 1.22 2.02 7.65
C CYS A 208 1.98 0.70 7.81
N ALA A 209 2.78 0.59 8.89
CA ALA A 209 3.55 -0.60 9.24
C ALA A 209 2.68 -1.84 9.52
N PHE A 210 1.38 -1.70 9.81
CA PHE A 210 0.47 -2.83 10.06
C PHE A 210 0.41 -3.81 8.89
N CYS A 211 0.21 -3.30 7.68
CA CYS A 211 0.19 -4.07 6.44
C CYS A 211 1.57 -4.15 5.77
N HIS A 212 2.39 -3.09 5.91
CA HIS A 212 3.62 -2.91 5.15
C HIS A 212 4.89 -2.99 6.01
N SER A 213 4.88 -3.80 7.07
CA SER A 213 6.10 -4.21 7.76
C SER A 213 5.97 -5.64 8.27
N THR A 214 7.09 -6.35 8.28
CA THR A 214 7.24 -7.64 8.91
C THR A 214 8.47 -7.63 9.82
N VAL A 215 8.93 -8.79 10.24
CA VAL A 215 10.21 -8.98 10.96
C VAL A 215 11.02 -10.08 10.30
N ASP A 216 12.32 -10.10 10.58
CA ASP A 216 13.26 -11.07 10.03
C ASP A 216 13.23 -12.45 10.68
N ASP A 217 12.31 -12.68 11.62
CA ASP A 217 12.16 -13.91 12.40
C ASP A 217 13.46 -14.36 13.12
N SER A 218 14.42 -13.45 13.29
CA SER A 218 15.74 -13.76 13.87
C SER A 218 15.67 -14.24 15.32
N PHE A 219 14.56 -14.03 15.97
CA PHE A 219 14.35 -14.44 17.35
C PHE A 219 13.44 -15.66 17.46
N ALA A 220 12.27 -15.59 16.87
CA ALA A 220 11.27 -16.66 16.72
C ALA A 220 10.30 -16.28 15.60
N PRO A 221 9.49 -17.22 15.07
CA PRO A 221 8.47 -16.88 14.06
C PRO A 221 7.59 -15.71 14.51
N GLY A 222 7.58 -14.63 13.72
CA GLY A 222 6.87 -13.39 14.00
C GLY A 222 7.55 -12.46 15.01
N ILE A 223 8.74 -12.79 15.53
CA ILE A 223 9.50 -12.00 16.49
C ILE A 223 10.93 -11.80 15.94
N GLY A 224 11.33 -10.57 15.73
CA GLY A 224 12.65 -10.26 15.18
C GLY A 224 12.83 -8.76 14.94
N LYS A 225 13.84 -8.40 14.15
CA LYS A 225 14.10 -7.05 13.72
C LYS A 225 13.10 -6.64 12.66
N ARG A 226 12.57 -5.42 12.77
CA ARG A 226 11.57 -4.88 11.83
C ARG A 226 12.15 -4.67 10.44
N LEU A 227 11.36 -5.07 9.44
CA LEU A 227 11.61 -4.89 8.02
C LEU A 227 10.49 -3.98 7.45
N ASP A 228 10.77 -2.69 7.37
CA ASP A 228 9.81 -1.71 6.85
C ASP A 228 9.58 -1.89 5.36
N ALA A 229 8.36 -1.59 4.93
CA ALA A 229 7.88 -1.69 3.55
C ALA A 229 7.77 -3.12 2.98
N TRP A 230 8.13 -4.15 3.74
CA TRP A 230 7.87 -5.53 3.36
C TRP A 230 6.39 -5.86 3.56
N PRO A 231 5.75 -6.56 2.60
CA PRO A 231 4.34 -6.91 2.75
C PRO A 231 4.15 -7.94 3.88
N ASN A 232 3.28 -7.65 4.84
CA ASN A 232 2.95 -8.63 5.88
C ASN A 232 1.97 -9.68 5.33
N ARG A 233 2.51 -10.72 4.72
CA ARG A 233 1.74 -11.80 4.10
C ARG A 233 1.18 -12.82 5.11
N ASP A 234 1.41 -12.60 6.41
CA ASP A 234 0.80 -13.36 7.51
C ASP A 234 -0.43 -12.67 8.07
N LEU A 235 -0.56 -11.36 7.89
CA LEU A 235 -1.57 -10.54 8.53
C LEU A 235 -2.98 -10.93 8.06
N ASN A 236 -3.81 -11.37 8.99
CA ASN A 236 -5.22 -11.67 8.74
C ASN A 236 -6.11 -10.53 9.23
N VAL A 237 -6.22 -9.48 8.40
CA VAL A 237 -7.00 -8.27 8.72
C VAL A 237 -8.46 -8.63 9.02
N GLY A 238 -9.05 -9.53 8.25
CA GLY A 238 -10.43 -9.95 8.45
C GLY A 238 -10.67 -10.61 9.81
N ALA A 239 -9.76 -11.49 10.24
CA ALA A 239 -9.82 -12.11 11.57
C ALA A 239 -9.69 -11.07 12.69
N ILE A 240 -8.77 -10.10 12.53
CA ILE A 240 -8.54 -9.03 13.51
C ILE A 240 -9.78 -8.14 13.64
N VAL A 241 -10.34 -7.66 12.53
CA VAL A 241 -11.55 -6.82 12.53
C VAL A 241 -12.75 -7.58 13.12
N SER A 242 -12.85 -8.90 12.87
CA SER A 242 -13.94 -9.74 13.40
C SER A 242 -13.95 -9.85 14.93
N LEU A 243 -12.84 -9.50 15.62
CA LEU A 243 -12.77 -9.44 17.10
C LEU A 243 -13.44 -8.20 17.67
N ALA A 244 -13.73 -7.18 16.86
CA ALA A 244 -14.32 -5.93 17.32
C ALA A 244 -15.66 -6.18 18.03
N PRO A 245 -15.84 -5.66 19.25
CA PRO A 245 -17.09 -5.78 19.98
C PRO A 245 -18.27 -5.05 19.31
N ASP A 246 -17.97 -4.00 18.55
CA ASP A 246 -18.96 -3.18 17.88
C ASP A 246 -18.63 -3.05 16.38
N LEU A 247 -19.40 -3.75 15.55
CA LEU A 247 -19.29 -3.71 14.09
C LEU A 247 -20.41 -2.87 13.44
N SER A 248 -21.21 -2.16 14.23
CA SER A 248 -22.39 -1.45 13.75
C SER A 248 -22.08 -0.38 12.70
N ALA A 249 -20.96 0.34 12.83
CA ALA A 249 -20.54 1.33 11.86
C ALA A 249 -20.28 0.71 10.49
N VAL A 250 -19.60 -0.45 10.45
CA VAL A 250 -19.26 -1.17 9.21
C VAL A 250 -20.50 -1.82 8.59
N THR A 251 -21.36 -2.46 9.39
CA THR A 251 -22.60 -3.06 8.89
C THR A 251 -23.57 -2.02 8.35
N THR A 252 -23.64 -0.85 8.98
CA THR A 252 -24.43 0.29 8.49
C THR A 252 -23.88 0.82 7.16
N LEU A 253 -22.57 0.98 7.06
CA LEU A 253 -21.91 1.43 5.83
C LEU A 253 -22.19 0.50 4.66
N LEU A 254 -22.08 -0.81 4.89
CA LEU A 254 -22.23 -1.84 3.85
C LEU A 254 -23.70 -2.25 3.62
N GLY A 255 -24.60 -1.94 4.54
CA GLY A 255 -26.01 -2.35 4.47
C GLY A 255 -26.21 -3.85 4.66
N VAL A 256 -25.40 -4.51 5.48
CA VAL A 256 -25.43 -5.94 5.76
C VAL A 256 -25.54 -6.23 7.26
N ASP A 257 -25.92 -7.45 7.64
CA ASP A 257 -25.87 -7.90 9.03
C ASP A 257 -24.45 -8.32 9.47
N VAL A 258 -24.26 -8.49 10.77
CA VAL A 258 -22.97 -8.87 11.37
C VAL A 258 -22.50 -10.26 10.89
N ALA A 259 -23.41 -11.22 10.68
CA ALA A 259 -23.05 -12.57 10.24
C ALA A 259 -22.51 -12.55 8.80
N THR A 260 -23.16 -11.82 7.91
CA THR A 260 -22.70 -11.57 6.54
C THR A 260 -21.35 -10.88 6.53
N LEU A 261 -21.17 -9.81 7.31
CA LEU A 261 -19.89 -9.09 7.41
C LEU A 261 -18.78 -10.04 7.87
N LYS A 262 -18.99 -10.82 8.94
CA LYS A 262 -17.98 -11.79 9.42
C LYS A 262 -17.65 -12.87 8.40
N THR A 263 -18.61 -13.30 7.59
CA THR A 263 -18.39 -14.26 6.50
C THR A 263 -17.47 -13.64 5.44
N VAL A 264 -17.69 -12.40 5.06
CA VAL A 264 -16.82 -11.66 4.12
C VAL A 264 -15.42 -11.51 4.69
N LEU A 265 -15.29 -11.03 5.94
CA LEU A 265 -13.99 -10.86 6.61
C LEU A 265 -13.22 -12.17 6.70
N ALA A 266 -13.88 -13.28 7.04
CA ALA A 266 -13.25 -14.61 7.08
C ALA A 266 -12.77 -15.10 5.71
N SER A 267 -13.39 -14.66 4.62
CA SER A 267 -13.03 -15.04 3.25
C SER A 267 -11.70 -14.45 2.78
N TRP A 268 -11.20 -13.37 3.41
CA TRP A 268 -9.97 -12.71 2.99
C TRP A 268 -8.74 -13.58 3.24
N GLY A 269 -8.62 -14.14 4.45
CA GLY A 269 -7.48 -14.95 4.87
C GLY A 269 -6.18 -14.15 5.08
N PRO A 270 -5.07 -14.85 5.38
CA PRO A 270 -3.79 -14.21 5.65
C PRO A 270 -3.21 -13.49 4.43
N GLY A 271 -2.59 -12.32 4.68
CA GLY A 271 -1.86 -11.53 3.69
C GLY A 271 -2.74 -10.85 2.65
N LYS A 272 -4.06 -10.77 2.89
CA LYS A 272 -5.03 -10.17 1.97
C LYS A 272 -5.92 -9.15 2.67
N PHE A 273 -6.37 -8.19 1.86
CA PHE A 273 -7.28 -7.14 2.26
C PHE A 273 -8.14 -6.71 1.07
N ASP A 274 -9.38 -6.34 1.33
CA ASP A 274 -10.30 -5.82 0.32
C ASP A 274 -10.69 -4.39 0.69
N ALA A 275 -9.96 -3.43 0.14
CA ALA A 275 -10.22 -2.02 0.32
C ALA A 275 -11.48 -1.56 -0.43
N GLU A 276 -11.63 -2.08 -1.62
CA GLU A 276 -12.67 -1.65 -2.56
C GLU A 276 -14.07 -2.05 -2.09
N VAL A 277 -14.24 -3.08 -1.22
CA VAL A 277 -15.56 -3.48 -0.71
C VAL A 277 -16.28 -2.35 0.02
N PHE A 278 -15.54 -1.47 0.67
CA PHE A 278 -16.10 -0.30 1.36
C PHE A 278 -16.53 0.81 0.41
N MET A 279 -16.14 0.75 -0.85
CA MET A 279 -16.50 1.70 -1.89
C MET A 279 -17.56 1.18 -2.87
N ASP A 280 -17.44 -0.09 -3.29
CA ASP A 280 -18.29 -0.70 -4.33
C ASP A 280 -19.25 -1.78 -3.82
N GLY A 281 -19.04 -2.30 -2.60
CA GLY A 281 -19.86 -3.34 -1.99
C GLY A 281 -19.66 -4.75 -2.55
N LYS A 282 -18.65 -4.97 -3.40
CA LYS A 282 -18.42 -6.26 -4.06
C LYS A 282 -17.43 -7.11 -3.27
N ALA A 283 -17.92 -7.94 -2.37
CA ALA A 283 -17.08 -8.77 -1.50
C ALA A 283 -16.57 -10.07 -2.15
N LEU A 284 -17.27 -10.56 -3.17
CA LEU A 284 -16.94 -11.83 -3.84
C LEU A 284 -16.82 -11.63 -5.35
N ARG A 285 -15.93 -12.39 -5.96
CA ARG A 285 -15.77 -12.49 -7.40
C ARG A 285 -16.90 -13.33 -8.02
N PRO A 286 -17.12 -13.27 -9.35
CA PRO A 286 -18.13 -14.09 -10.02
C PRO A 286 -17.95 -15.61 -9.84
N ASP A 287 -16.72 -16.08 -9.56
CA ASP A 287 -16.41 -17.48 -9.25
C ASP A 287 -16.65 -17.87 -7.79
N GLY A 288 -17.22 -16.97 -6.99
CA GLY A 288 -17.53 -17.17 -5.58
C GLY A 288 -16.33 -17.02 -4.63
N LYS A 289 -15.13 -16.77 -5.14
CA LYS A 289 -13.94 -16.52 -4.32
C LYS A 289 -13.94 -15.10 -3.77
N SER A 290 -13.14 -14.90 -2.72
CA SER A 290 -12.93 -13.58 -2.13
C SER A 290 -12.41 -12.57 -3.16
N ALA A 291 -12.91 -11.35 -3.07
CA ALA A 291 -12.45 -10.20 -3.84
C ALA A 291 -11.14 -9.60 -3.27
N ALA A 292 -10.71 -10.03 -2.10
CA ALA A 292 -9.54 -9.49 -1.42
C ALA A 292 -8.25 -9.69 -2.24
N THR A 293 -7.43 -8.64 -2.27
CA THR A 293 -6.13 -8.62 -2.94
C THR A 293 -5.00 -8.89 -1.95
N VAL A 294 -3.90 -9.46 -2.43
CA VAL A 294 -2.71 -9.69 -1.60
C VAL A 294 -2.04 -8.34 -1.28
N ILE A 295 -1.60 -8.17 -0.03
CA ILE A 295 -0.91 -6.96 0.43
C ILE A 295 0.35 -6.74 -0.42
N PRO A 296 0.49 -5.60 -1.13
CA PRO A 296 1.65 -5.34 -1.96
C PRO A 296 2.86 -4.90 -1.13
N ALA A 297 4.06 -5.01 -1.70
CA ALA A 297 5.26 -4.41 -1.15
C ALA A 297 5.21 -2.87 -1.27
N ALA A 298 5.79 -2.18 -0.29
CA ALA A 298 5.89 -0.72 -0.26
C ALA A 298 7.34 -0.21 -0.34
N PHE A 299 8.27 -1.05 -0.82
CA PHE A 299 9.67 -0.71 -1.12
C PHE A 299 9.91 -0.63 -2.64
N GLY A 300 11.03 -0.04 -3.05
CA GLY A 300 11.41 0.08 -4.46
C GLY A 300 10.42 0.92 -5.28
N LEU A 301 9.81 1.93 -4.67
CA LEU A 301 8.75 2.76 -5.27
C LEU A 301 9.31 3.93 -6.08
N ALA A 302 10.58 4.27 -5.91
CA ALA A 302 11.21 5.37 -6.64
C ALA A 302 11.25 5.10 -8.14
N GLY A 303 11.06 6.16 -8.94
CA GLY A 303 11.10 6.09 -10.40
C GLY A 303 9.83 5.59 -11.08
N VAL A 304 8.75 5.36 -10.31
CA VAL A 304 7.47 4.82 -10.82
C VAL A 304 6.32 5.75 -10.46
N ASN A 305 5.42 6.02 -11.41
CA ASN A 305 4.30 6.94 -11.22
C ASN A 305 3.08 6.26 -10.59
N LEU A 306 2.75 5.04 -11.03
CA LEU A 306 1.53 4.34 -10.67
C LEU A 306 1.85 3.22 -9.69
N HIS A 307 1.03 3.09 -8.66
CA HIS A 307 1.22 2.10 -7.61
C HIS A 307 -0.04 1.27 -7.37
N THR A 308 0.09 0.19 -6.60
CA THR A 308 -0.86 -0.91 -6.45
C THR A 308 -1.06 -1.73 -7.73
N TYR A 309 -1.98 -2.69 -7.75
CA TYR A 309 -2.19 -3.58 -8.91
C TYR A 309 -2.92 -2.92 -10.07
N THR A 310 -3.74 -1.92 -9.75
CA THR A 310 -4.62 -1.23 -10.70
C THR A 310 -4.20 0.23 -10.98
N GLY A 311 -3.07 0.66 -10.41
CA GLY A 311 -2.42 1.91 -10.82
C GLY A 311 -3.22 3.19 -10.65
N TRP A 312 -4.07 3.33 -9.61
CA TRP A 312 -4.94 4.50 -9.44
C TRP A 312 -4.20 5.82 -9.29
N GLY A 313 -2.97 5.78 -8.77
CA GLY A 313 -2.19 6.98 -8.49
C GLY A 313 -0.79 6.73 -7.96
N SER A 314 -0.14 7.82 -7.60
CA SER A 314 1.22 7.85 -7.04
C SER A 314 1.27 7.35 -5.58
N VAL A 315 2.49 7.24 -5.03
CA VAL A 315 2.69 6.95 -3.60
C VAL A 315 1.99 7.98 -2.72
N THR A 316 2.10 9.28 -3.05
CA THR A 316 1.45 10.35 -2.27
C THR A 316 -0.07 10.24 -2.30
N TYR A 317 -0.65 9.92 -3.47
CA TYR A 317 -2.08 9.65 -3.60
C TYR A 317 -2.51 8.51 -2.66
N TRP A 318 -1.80 7.38 -2.73
CA TRP A 318 -2.12 6.22 -1.90
C TRP A 318 -1.92 6.48 -0.41
N ASN A 319 -0.91 7.26 -0.01
CA ASN A 319 -0.73 7.66 1.38
C ASN A 319 -1.94 8.46 1.90
N ALA A 320 -2.42 9.42 1.10
CA ALA A 320 -3.59 10.21 1.46
C ALA A 320 -4.87 9.37 1.47
N PHE A 321 -5.07 8.51 0.44
CA PHE A 321 -6.21 7.60 0.33
C PHE A 321 -6.28 6.66 1.54
N VAL A 322 -5.21 5.90 1.78
CA VAL A 322 -5.18 4.89 2.85
C VAL A 322 -5.35 5.53 4.23
N ALA A 323 -4.62 6.61 4.51
CA ALA A 323 -4.70 7.28 5.81
C ALA A 323 -6.11 7.85 6.09
N ASN A 324 -6.82 8.37 5.07
CA ASN A 324 -8.18 8.90 5.24
C ASN A 324 -9.27 7.81 5.21
N LEU A 325 -9.22 6.87 4.22
CA LEU A 325 -10.35 6.00 3.92
C LEU A 325 -10.22 4.59 4.50
N GLU A 326 -8.99 4.05 4.56
CA GLU A 326 -8.74 2.68 5.03
C GLU A 326 -8.41 2.63 6.52
N MET A 327 -7.56 3.55 6.98
CA MET A 327 -7.23 3.70 8.38
C MET A 327 -8.30 4.48 9.14
N HIS A 328 -9.16 5.25 8.45
CA HIS A 328 -10.14 6.17 9.04
C HIS A 328 -9.50 7.29 9.86
N GLY A 329 -8.36 7.79 9.43
CA GLY A 329 -7.68 8.94 10.02
C GLY A 329 -8.41 10.25 9.72
N LYS A 330 -7.93 11.33 10.33
CA LYS A 330 -8.50 12.69 10.21
C LYS A 330 -7.63 13.52 9.27
N GLY A 331 -8.03 13.69 8.02
CA GLY A 331 -7.27 14.46 7.05
C GLY A 331 -8.13 15.09 5.97
N THR A 332 -7.44 15.59 4.95
CA THR A 332 -8.05 16.10 3.73
C THR A 332 -7.70 15.17 2.58
N PHE A 333 -8.74 14.74 1.84
CA PHE A 333 -8.58 13.92 0.65
C PHE A 333 -9.64 14.28 -0.38
N TYR A 334 -9.24 14.35 -1.65
CA TYR A 334 -10.16 14.62 -2.75
C TYR A 334 -9.83 13.74 -3.96
N ASP A 335 -10.82 12.95 -4.38
CA ASP A 335 -10.79 12.20 -5.64
C ASP A 335 -12.19 12.14 -6.26
N PRO A 336 -12.50 12.99 -7.28
CA PRO A 336 -13.81 13.04 -7.91
C PRO A 336 -14.18 11.75 -8.66
N ARG A 337 -13.22 10.85 -8.92
CA ARG A 337 -13.51 9.56 -9.55
C ARG A 337 -14.37 8.66 -8.64
N LEU A 338 -14.31 8.85 -7.32
CA LEU A 338 -15.12 8.13 -6.33
C LEU A 338 -16.58 8.60 -6.27
N GLU A 339 -16.91 9.72 -6.91
CA GLU A 339 -18.30 10.21 -7.06
C GLU A 339 -19.10 9.43 -8.12
N ASN A 340 -18.46 8.53 -8.86
CA ASN A 340 -19.13 7.67 -9.84
C ASN A 340 -19.99 6.59 -9.14
N ALA A 341 -21.27 6.90 -8.90
CA ALA A 341 -22.21 6.01 -8.20
C ALA A 341 -22.45 4.66 -8.89
N THR A 342 -22.20 4.53 -10.20
CA THR A 342 -22.28 3.25 -10.91
C THR A 342 -21.11 2.34 -10.53
N LYS A 343 -19.91 2.89 -10.37
CA LYS A 343 -18.70 2.17 -10.08
C LYS A 343 -18.47 2.01 -8.59
N PHE A 344 -18.70 3.09 -7.83
CA PHE A 344 -18.45 3.21 -6.39
C PHE A 344 -19.69 3.68 -5.64
N PRO A 345 -20.77 2.88 -5.61
CA PRO A 345 -22.07 3.32 -5.05
C PRO A 345 -22.00 3.67 -3.56
N ILE A 346 -21.13 3.02 -2.79
CA ILE A 346 -20.94 3.32 -1.37
C ILE A 346 -20.14 4.61 -1.20
N ALA A 347 -19.00 4.73 -1.87
CA ALA A 347 -18.17 5.91 -1.79
C ALA A 347 -18.91 7.18 -2.22
N ALA A 348 -19.67 7.10 -3.33
CA ALA A 348 -20.45 8.24 -3.83
C ALA A 348 -21.56 8.69 -2.86
N ARG A 349 -22.27 7.74 -2.20
CA ARG A 349 -23.36 8.12 -1.25
C ARG A 349 -22.85 8.61 0.11
N THR A 350 -21.58 8.37 0.42
CA THR A 350 -20.94 8.72 1.70
C THR A 350 -19.82 9.77 1.54
N ASP A 351 -19.76 10.40 0.38
CA ASP A 351 -18.81 11.47 0.05
C ASP A 351 -17.33 11.10 0.33
N MET A 352 -16.94 9.82 0.14
CA MET A 352 -15.56 9.36 0.38
C MET A 352 -14.55 10.07 -0.51
N GLY A 353 -14.97 10.51 -1.71
CA GLY A 353 -14.15 11.30 -2.63
C GLY A 353 -13.91 12.74 -2.20
N LEU A 354 -14.55 13.22 -1.13
CA LEU A 354 -14.44 14.59 -0.62
C LEU A 354 -14.37 14.57 0.92
N THR A 355 -13.23 14.23 1.46
CA THR A 355 -12.99 14.25 2.91
C THR A 355 -12.26 15.53 3.29
N LYS A 356 -12.77 16.25 4.30
CA LYS A 356 -12.14 17.43 4.86
C LYS A 356 -12.38 17.53 6.35
N ASN A 357 -11.36 17.29 7.14
CA ASN A 357 -11.39 17.41 8.59
C ASN A 357 -10.75 18.73 9.03
N ALA A 358 -11.40 19.46 9.93
CA ALA A 358 -10.85 20.70 10.47
C ALA A 358 -9.56 20.45 11.31
N ASP A 359 -9.46 19.27 11.93
CA ASP A 359 -8.26 18.79 12.64
C ASP A 359 -7.50 17.80 11.73
N ASP A 360 -6.91 18.35 10.65
CA ASP A 360 -6.15 17.55 9.67
C ASP A 360 -4.82 17.07 10.27
N LYS A 361 -4.69 15.76 10.47
CA LYS A 361 -3.50 15.09 11.02
C LYS A 361 -2.67 14.38 9.97
N ILE A 362 -3.07 14.45 8.69
CA ILE A 362 -2.48 13.70 7.59
C ILE A 362 -1.64 14.60 6.68
N THR A 363 -2.22 15.67 6.16
CA THR A 363 -1.65 16.45 5.05
C THR A 363 -0.23 16.94 5.34
N ALA A 364 0.04 17.45 6.52
CA ALA A 364 1.36 17.96 6.90
C ALA A 364 2.46 16.89 6.94
N LYS A 365 2.10 15.62 7.02
CA LYS A 365 3.02 14.48 7.13
C LYS A 365 3.32 13.81 5.79
N LEU A 366 2.50 14.07 4.75
CA LEU A 366 2.59 13.37 3.46
C LEU A 366 3.96 13.54 2.79
N ALA A 367 4.56 14.71 2.87
CA ALA A 367 5.85 14.97 2.21
C ALA A 367 6.97 14.09 2.79
N ALA A 368 7.12 14.05 4.11
CA ALA A 368 8.14 13.25 4.78
C ALA A 368 7.86 11.76 4.64
N LEU A 369 6.59 11.33 4.78
CA LEU A 369 6.17 9.94 4.58
C LEU A 369 6.49 9.47 3.15
N HIS A 370 6.16 10.25 2.13
CA HIS A 370 6.48 9.97 0.73
C HIS A 370 7.98 9.83 0.51
N PHE A 371 8.75 10.80 1.02
CA PHE A 371 10.21 10.80 0.88
C PHE A 371 10.83 9.54 1.52
N TYR A 372 10.41 9.17 2.73
CA TYR A 372 10.86 7.96 3.41
C TYR A 372 10.57 6.70 2.58
N GLN A 373 9.34 6.54 2.08
CA GLN A 373 8.97 5.36 1.28
C GLN A 373 9.75 5.26 -0.03
N LEU A 374 10.04 6.41 -0.70
CA LEU A 374 10.87 6.41 -1.89
C LEU A 374 12.35 6.09 -1.61
N ALA A 375 12.81 6.35 -0.37
CA ALA A 375 14.19 6.02 0.05
C ALA A 375 14.38 4.54 0.39
N ILE A 376 13.31 3.76 0.56
CA ILE A 376 13.41 2.33 0.84
C ILE A 376 13.60 1.56 -0.46
N ASP A 377 14.82 1.07 -0.69
CA ASP A 377 15.11 0.23 -1.85
C ASP A 377 14.55 -1.19 -1.70
N ALA A 378 14.36 -1.87 -2.82
CA ALA A 378 13.97 -3.28 -2.82
C ALA A 378 15.11 -4.14 -2.26
N PRO A 379 14.85 -5.03 -1.29
CA PRO A 379 15.89 -5.86 -0.71
C PRO A 379 16.45 -6.85 -1.74
N HIS A 380 17.74 -7.16 -1.59
CA HIS A 380 18.40 -8.17 -2.41
C HIS A 380 18.02 -9.59 -1.94
N PRO A 381 17.91 -10.55 -2.86
CA PRO A 381 17.68 -11.94 -2.50
C PRO A 381 18.80 -12.49 -1.62
N PRO A 382 18.48 -13.39 -0.66
CA PRO A 382 19.50 -14.02 0.17
C PRO A 382 20.54 -14.76 -0.66
N SER A 383 21.80 -14.73 -0.21
CA SER A 383 22.88 -15.47 -0.85
C SER A 383 22.55 -16.96 -0.95
N GLY A 384 22.71 -17.55 -2.13
CA GLY A 384 22.45 -18.96 -2.37
C GLY A 384 20.96 -19.32 -2.56
N SER A 385 20.06 -18.34 -2.62
CA SER A 385 18.63 -18.59 -2.84
C SER A 385 18.26 -18.90 -4.31
N PHE A 386 19.20 -18.74 -5.24
CA PHE A 386 19.05 -19.03 -6.66
C PHE A 386 20.35 -19.54 -7.29
N ASP A 387 20.25 -20.22 -8.44
CA ASP A 387 21.40 -20.61 -9.28
C ASP A 387 21.84 -19.45 -10.16
N ALA A 388 23.02 -18.89 -9.88
CA ALA A 388 23.55 -17.73 -10.60
C ALA A 388 23.81 -17.99 -12.09
N ALA A 389 24.24 -19.21 -12.47
CA ALA A 389 24.49 -19.55 -13.86
C ALA A 389 23.18 -19.70 -14.64
N ALA A 390 22.18 -20.33 -14.03
CA ALA A 390 20.82 -20.41 -14.59
C ALA A 390 20.17 -19.02 -14.68
N ALA A 391 20.32 -18.17 -13.65
CA ALA A 391 19.82 -16.81 -13.66
C ALA A 391 20.41 -15.96 -14.80
N THR A 392 21.71 -16.10 -15.09
CA THR A 392 22.34 -15.42 -16.24
C THR A 392 21.73 -15.84 -17.58
N ARG A 393 21.45 -17.15 -17.77
CA ARG A 393 20.75 -17.63 -18.96
C ARG A 393 19.30 -17.13 -19.00
N GLY A 394 18.62 -17.13 -17.86
CA GLY A 394 17.28 -16.62 -17.68
C GLY A 394 17.15 -15.14 -18.00
N GLU A 395 18.14 -14.31 -17.65
CA GLU A 395 18.17 -12.89 -18.00
C GLU A 395 18.19 -12.68 -19.52
N ALA A 396 18.98 -13.46 -20.26
CA ALA A 396 19.00 -13.41 -21.71
C ALA A 396 17.64 -13.81 -22.32
N LEU A 397 17.00 -14.84 -21.77
CA LEU A 397 15.66 -15.26 -22.18
C LEU A 397 14.60 -14.18 -21.87
N PHE A 398 14.66 -13.57 -20.69
CA PHE A 398 13.76 -12.51 -20.24
C PHE A 398 13.76 -11.32 -21.20
N LYS A 399 14.94 -10.93 -21.70
CA LYS A 399 15.12 -9.81 -22.63
C LYS A 399 14.76 -10.17 -24.07
N ALA A 400 14.86 -11.43 -24.47
CA ALA A 400 14.71 -11.85 -25.85
C ALA A 400 13.48 -12.77 -26.05
N LYS A 401 13.63 -14.10 -26.03
CA LYS A 401 12.60 -15.07 -26.39
C LYS A 401 11.34 -14.95 -25.53
N ALA A 402 11.49 -14.73 -24.22
CA ALA A 402 10.36 -14.62 -23.31
C ALA A 402 9.66 -13.26 -23.34
N GLN A 403 10.26 -12.24 -23.94
CA GLN A 403 9.71 -10.88 -24.15
C GLN A 403 9.24 -10.16 -22.88
N CYS A 404 9.68 -10.61 -21.68
CA CYS A 404 9.22 -10.05 -20.42
C CYS A 404 9.69 -8.59 -20.23
N ALA A 405 10.87 -8.25 -20.76
CA ALA A 405 11.44 -6.90 -20.68
C ALA A 405 10.67 -5.84 -21.48
N SER A 406 9.70 -6.23 -22.31
CA SER A 406 8.84 -5.27 -23.04
C SER A 406 7.92 -4.48 -22.08
N CYS A 407 7.49 -5.10 -20.99
CA CYS A 407 6.70 -4.47 -19.92
C CYS A 407 7.52 -4.29 -18.64
N HIS A 408 8.29 -5.31 -18.25
CA HIS A 408 9.15 -5.26 -17.05
C HIS A 408 10.52 -4.68 -17.38
N VAL A 409 10.58 -3.36 -17.62
CA VAL A 409 11.75 -2.64 -18.15
C VAL A 409 12.86 -2.53 -17.10
N PRO A 410 14.09 -3.08 -17.34
CA PRO A 410 15.22 -2.89 -16.44
C PRO A 410 15.67 -1.42 -16.35
N PRO A 411 16.23 -0.93 -15.22
CA PRO A 411 16.48 -1.67 -13.98
C PRO A 411 15.30 -1.69 -13.01
N LEU A 412 14.19 -1.03 -13.33
CA LEU A 412 13.01 -0.97 -12.47
C LEU A 412 12.19 -2.26 -12.49
N TYR A 413 12.30 -3.03 -13.58
CA TYR A 413 11.49 -4.23 -13.85
C TYR A 413 9.99 -3.98 -13.73
N THR A 414 9.57 -2.78 -14.12
CA THR A 414 8.21 -2.29 -14.30
C THR A 414 8.23 -1.12 -15.28
N GLU A 415 7.08 -0.65 -15.71
CA GLU A 415 6.96 0.52 -16.57
C GLU A 415 6.91 1.80 -15.73
N PRO A 416 7.78 2.78 -16.00
CA PRO A 416 7.87 4.01 -15.18
C PRO A 416 6.78 5.04 -15.51
N GLY A 417 6.14 4.96 -16.64
CA GLY A 417 5.18 5.93 -17.15
C GLY A 417 3.75 5.69 -16.73
N TRP A 418 2.82 5.96 -17.64
CA TRP A 418 1.38 5.85 -17.47
C TRP A 418 0.76 4.66 -18.20
N ASN A 419 1.60 3.77 -18.74
CA ASN A 419 1.09 2.60 -19.46
C ASN A 419 0.36 1.64 -18.54
N MET A 420 -0.76 1.14 -19.03
CA MET A 420 -1.64 0.21 -18.33
C MET A 420 -2.05 -0.90 -19.28
N HIS A 421 -2.38 -2.07 -18.74
CA HIS A 421 -2.70 -3.26 -19.51
C HIS A 421 -4.13 -3.71 -19.24
N SER A 422 -4.82 -4.11 -20.31
CA SER A 422 -6.13 -4.74 -20.17
C SER A 422 -5.98 -6.15 -19.57
N ALA A 423 -7.05 -6.62 -18.93
CA ALA A 423 -7.12 -7.99 -18.42
C ALA A 423 -6.88 -9.04 -19.53
N GLN A 424 -7.41 -8.77 -20.74
CA GLN A 424 -7.21 -9.63 -21.91
C GLN A 424 -5.75 -9.72 -22.33
N GLU A 425 -5.01 -8.60 -22.33
CA GLU A 425 -3.60 -8.53 -22.72
C GLU A 425 -2.71 -9.38 -21.82
N ILE A 426 -3.03 -9.42 -20.52
CA ILE A 426 -2.28 -10.19 -19.52
C ILE A 426 -2.93 -11.54 -19.18
N GLY A 427 -4.03 -11.90 -19.87
CA GLY A 427 -4.65 -13.22 -19.81
C GLY A 427 -5.33 -13.57 -18.50
N ILE A 428 -5.89 -12.59 -17.78
CA ILE A 428 -6.64 -12.80 -16.54
C ILE A 428 -8.04 -12.17 -16.64
N ASP A 429 -8.88 -12.37 -15.62
CA ASP A 429 -10.16 -11.68 -15.55
C ASP A 429 -10.02 -10.19 -15.23
N ASP A 430 -11.03 -9.42 -15.54
CA ASP A 430 -11.06 -7.97 -15.35
C ASP A 430 -11.72 -7.54 -14.03
N PHE A 431 -12.14 -8.48 -13.18
CA PHE A 431 -12.93 -8.17 -11.97
C PHE A 431 -12.27 -7.09 -11.11
N GLN A 432 -11.00 -7.28 -10.73
CA GLN A 432 -10.29 -6.30 -9.90
C GLN A 432 -10.02 -4.99 -10.66
N ALA A 433 -9.71 -5.06 -11.96
CA ALA A 433 -9.53 -3.87 -12.79
C ALA A 433 -10.82 -3.03 -12.83
N GLN A 434 -11.99 -3.67 -12.98
CA GLN A 434 -13.28 -2.97 -13.00
C GLN A 434 -13.65 -2.31 -11.66
N ARG A 435 -12.96 -2.63 -10.59
CA ARG A 435 -13.09 -1.99 -9.27
C ARG A 435 -12.18 -0.75 -9.12
N SER A 436 -11.41 -0.40 -10.14
CA SER A 436 -10.55 0.79 -10.21
C SER A 436 -11.11 1.83 -11.18
N PRO A 437 -10.74 3.11 -11.07
CA PRO A 437 -11.24 4.16 -11.97
C PRO A 437 -11.05 3.84 -13.45
N ASP A 438 -9.88 3.34 -13.84
CA ASP A 438 -9.48 3.17 -15.23
C ASP A 438 -9.83 1.79 -15.82
N GLY A 439 -10.18 0.80 -14.99
CA GLY A 439 -10.52 -0.54 -15.47
C GLY A 439 -9.33 -1.34 -16.03
N MET A 440 -8.10 -1.02 -15.62
CA MET A 440 -6.87 -1.56 -16.15
C MET A 440 -5.95 -2.09 -15.04
N TYR A 441 -4.96 -2.87 -15.44
CA TYR A 441 -3.87 -3.34 -14.56
C TYR A 441 -2.56 -2.63 -14.90
N ARG A 442 -1.74 -2.42 -13.89
CA ARG A 442 -0.39 -1.91 -14.05
C ARG A 442 0.62 -3.06 -14.07
N THR A 443 1.77 -2.87 -14.74
CA THR A 443 2.92 -3.79 -14.67
C THR A 443 3.51 -3.80 -13.27
N THR A 444 3.38 -4.94 -12.56
CA THR A 444 3.92 -5.10 -11.20
C THR A 444 5.45 -5.15 -11.21
N PRO A 445 6.16 -4.39 -10.34
CA PRO A 445 7.62 -4.50 -10.22
C PRO A 445 8.07 -5.91 -9.84
N LEU A 446 9.17 -6.39 -10.45
CA LEU A 446 9.67 -7.74 -10.17
C LEU A 446 10.84 -7.79 -9.18
N ARG A 447 11.33 -6.64 -8.69
CA ARG A 447 12.40 -6.63 -7.69
C ARG A 447 11.91 -7.23 -6.37
N ALA A 448 12.75 -8.01 -5.71
CA ALA A 448 12.49 -8.67 -4.42
C ALA A 448 11.25 -9.58 -4.40
N LEU A 449 11.04 -10.39 -5.45
CA LEU A 449 9.91 -11.33 -5.54
C LEU A 449 9.86 -12.34 -4.39
N PHE A 450 11.00 -12.71 -3.81
CA PHE A 450 11.10 -13.63 -2.68
C PHE A 450 10.28 -13.17 -1.45
N THR A 451 10.18 -11.86 -1.24
CA THR A 451 9.39 -11.27 -0.13
C THR A 451 7.88 -11.44 -0.31
N ARG A 452 7.44 -11.76 -1.54
CA ARG A 452 6.03 -11.79 -1.95
C ARG A 452 5.55 -13.19 -2.33
N ALA A 453 6.39 -14.21 -2.15
CA ALA A 453 6.05 -15.58 -2.53
C ALA A 453 4.90 -16.17 -1.70
N LYS A 454 4.82 -15.84 -0.40
CA LYS A 454 3.74 -16.29 0.46
C LYS A 454 2.40 -15.69 0.03
N GLY A 455 1.39 -16.53 -0.15
CA GLY A 455 0.07 -16.14 -0.64
C GLY A 455 -0.04 -16.02 -2.16
N GLY A 456 1.04 -16.33 -2.90
CA GLY A 456 1.08 -16.39 -4.36
C GLY A 456 1.28 -15.04 -5.05
N PHE A 457 1.31 -15.10 -6.37
CA PHE A 457 1.58 -13.99 -7.27
C PHE A 457 0.29 -13.48 -7.95
N TYR A 458 0.35 -12.32 -8.58
CA TYR A 458 -0.75 -11.49 -9.04
C TYR A 458 -1.54 -10.87 -7.88
N HIS A 459 -2.54 -10.04 -8.22
CA HIS A 459 -3.31 -9.28 -7.22
C HIS A 459 -4.08 -10.18 -6.24
N ASP A 460 -4.49 -11.36 -6.64
CA ASP A 460 -5.32 -12.29 -5.83
C ASP A 460 -4.56 -13.56 -5.37
N GLY A 461 -3.28 -13.70 -5.75
CA GLY A 461 -2.48 -14.87 -5.43
C GLY A 461 -2.79 -16.12 -6.27
N ARG A 462 -3.37 -15.95 -7.47
CA ARG A 462 -3.81 -17.05 -8.32
C ARG A 462 -2.72 -18.00 -8.78
N PHE A 463 -1.48 -17.54 -8.85
CA PHE A 463 -0.33 -18.37 -9.20
C PHE A 463 0.50 -18.65 -7.95
N ALA A 464 0.59 -19.90 -7.57
CA ALA A 464 1.28 -20.31 -6.34
C ALA A 464 2.80 -20.14 -6.44
N THR A 465 3.36 -20.31 -7.63
CA THR A 465 4.82 -20.30 -7.88
C THR A 465 5.20 -19.39 -9.04
N LEU A 466 6.49 -18.99 -9.12
CA LEU A 466 7.02 -18.29 -10.27
C LEU A 466 6.95 -19.12 -11.56
N LEU A 467 7.05 -20.44 -11.44
CA LEU A 467 6.90 -21.34 -12.59
C LEU A 467 5.47 -21.27 -13.16
N ASP A 468 4.45 -21.16 -12.32
CA ASP A 468 3.07 -21.00 -12.78
C ASP A 468 2.90 -19.70 -13.58
N VAL A 469 3.54 -18.61 -13.12
CA VAL A 469 3.54 -17.33 -13.84
C VAL A 469 4.25 -17.48 -15.20
N VAL A 470 5.41 -18.13 -15.25
CA VAL A 470 6.15 -18.37 -16.49
C VAL A 470 5.33 -19.25 -17.45
N ASN A 471 4.67 -20.31 -16.95
CA ASN A 471 3.80 -21.17 -17.74
C ASN A 471 2.58 -20.41 -18.30
N HIS A 472 2.00 -19.52 -17.51
CA HIS A 472 0.89 -18.68 -17.93
C HIS A 472 1.29 -17.81 -19.14
N TYR A 473 2.41 -17.10 -19.05
CA TYR A 473 2.87 -16.27 -20.17
C TYR A 473 3.37 -17.06 -21.37
N ASP A 474 4.00 -18.22 -21.15
CA ASP A 474 4.38 -19.13 -22.24
C ASP A 474 3.17 -19.57 -23.05
N GLN A 475 2.08 -19.93 -22.38
CA GLN A 475 0.82 -20.30 -23.02
C GLN A 475 0.13 -19.09 -23.68
N LEU A 476 -0.01 -17.99 -22.96
CA LEU A 476 -0.71 -16.78 -23.42
C LEU A 476 -0.06 -16.17 -24.67
N LYS A 477 1.26 -16.09 -24.70
CA LYS A 477 2.03 -15.46 -25.78
C LYS A 477 2.58 -16.48 -26.78
N THR A 478 2.33 -17.78 -26.59
CA THR A 478 2.82 -18.89 -27.44
C THR A 478 4.35 -18.81 -27.64
N LEU A 479 5.10 -18.64 -26.54
CA LEU A 479 6.54 -18.41 -26.57
C LEU A 479 7.36 -19.64 -26.94
N GLY A 480 6.82 -20.85 -26.72
CA GLY A 480 7.46 -22.12 -27.01
C GLY A 480 8.70 -22.37 -26.15
N LEU A 481 8.60 -22.05 -24.85
CA LEU A 481 9.70 -22.25 -23.89
C LEU A 481 9.85 -23.73 -23.55
N THR A 482 11.07 -24.23 -23.61
CA THR A 482 11.42 -25.56 -23.09
C THR A 482 11.40 -25.59 -21.57
N ALA A 483 11.36 -26.78 -20.97
CA ALA A 483 11.39 -26.92 -19.50
C ALA A 483 12.69 -26.33 -18.89
N ALA A 484 13.82 -26.47 -19.57
CA ALA A 484 15.09 -25.87 -19.14
C ALA A 484 15.05 -24.34 -19.16
N GLU A 485 14.52 -23.75 -20.23
CA GLU A 485 14.37 -22.29 -20.37
C GLU A 485 13.42 -21.71 -19.30
N LYS A 486 12.35 -22.41 -18.95
CA LYS A 486 11.45 -22.03 -17.87
C LYS A 486 12.16 -22.06 -16.50
N THR A 487 12.99 -23.09 -16.26
CA THR A 487 13.81 -23.15 -15.04
C THR A 487 14.79 -21.96 -14.97
N ASP A 488 15.52 -21.69 -16.05
CA ASP A 488 16.43 -20.57 -16.11
C ASP A 488 15.73 -19.21 -15.85
N LEU A 489 14.56 -19.00 -16.44
CA LEU A 489 13.72 -17.82 -16.17
C LEU A 489 13.29 -17.71 -14.70
N VAL A 490 12.89 -18.82 -14.08
CA VAL A 490 12.52 -18.83 -12.65
C VAL A 490 13.73 -18.45 -11.78
N GLU A 491 14.93 -18.98 -12.08
CA GLU A 491 16.13 -18.60 -11.34
C GLU A 491 16.49 -17.12 -11.52
N PHE A 492 16.32 -16.57 -12.71
CA PHE A 492 16.46 -15.12 -12.92
C PHE A 492 15.45 -14.31 -12.12
N LEU A 493 14.17 -14.70 -12.12
CA LEU A 493 13.13 -14.02 -11.34
C LEU A 493 13.40 -14.08 -9.82
N LYS A 494 14.03 -15.16 -9.32
CA LYS A 494 14.47 -15.24 -7.93
C LYS A 494 15.65 -14.31 -7.64
N ALA A 495 16.49 -14.02 -8.64
CA ALA A 495 17.66 -13.15 -8.52
C ALA A 495 17.29 -11.65 -8.50
N LEU A 496 16.07 -11.30 -8.88
CA LEU A 496 15.53 -9.95 -8.82
C LEU A 496 15.02 -9.60 -7.41
#